data_ab0ac2f197a2140cce38feca47fd608a
#
_entry.id   ab0ac2f197a2140cce38feca47fd608a
#
_cell.length_a   1.000
_cell.length_b   1.000
_cell.length_c   1.000
_cell.angle_alpha   90.00
_cell.angle_beta   90.00
_cell.angle_gamma   90.00
#
_symmetry.space_group_name_H-M   'P 1'
#
loop_
_entity.id
_entity.type
_entity.pdbx_description
1 polymer ?
#
loop_
_entity_poly.entity_id
_entity_poly.type
_entity_poly.pdbx_seq_one_letter_code
_entity_poly.pdbx_strand_id
1 'polypeptide(L)'
;GMLKQDDTPTAGSKIVGVVNRDPYATPRIIHDTFVHAISHAQKQILIINPYFTLCRHIKRALKKAVKRGVDVQVMVSQKSDIPITPRVVEYNAHRLMKAGANIYFFTGGFHHSKIMMVDSLYSFVGSANLNSRSLSFDYECNLLVADRYTTQQLQEIFVHDRDTRCFKLTPEVWKHWGRWKKTKCWIF
;
A
#
# COMPACT_ATOMS: atom_id res chain seq x y z
N GLY A 1 -12.90 -4.80 -42.12
CA GLY A 1 -13.96 -4.08 -41.45
C GLY A 1 -13.37 -3.00 -40.60
N MET A 2 -13.59 -1.72 -40.94
CA MET A 2 -13.26 -0.57 -40.11
C MET A 2 -14.02 -0.69 -38.79
N LEU A 3 -13.30 -0.70 -37.68
CA LEU A 3 -13.90 -0.48 -36.37
C LEU A 3 -14.50 0.92 -36.37
N LYS A 4 -15.84 1.01 -36.21
CA LYS A 4 -16.50 2.27 -35.96
C LYS A 4 -15.91 2.85 -34.68
N GLN A 5 -15.38 4.07 -34.77
CA GLN A 5 -15.03 4.89 -33.62
C GLN A 5 -16.37 5.20 -32.90
N ASP A 6 -16.58 4.58 -31.76
CA ASP A 6 -17.71 4.93 -30.91
C ASP A 6 -17.50 6.36 -30.43
N ASP A 7 -18.45 7.24 -30.68
CA ASP A 7 -18.58 8.56 -30.06
C ASP A 7 -18.96 8.40 -28.58
N THR A 8 -18.10 7.74 -27.82
CA THR A 8 -18.21 7.72 -26.36
C THR A 8 -17.92 9.15 -25.87
N PRO A 9 -18.82 9.77 -25.08
CA PRO A 9 -18.57 11.11 -24.54
C PRO A 9 -17.23 11.08 -23.81
N THR A 10 -16.38 12.04 -24.15
CA THR A 10 -15.08 12.27 -23.50
C THR A 10 -15.28 12.27 -21.99
N ALA A 11 -14.96 11.15 -21.37
CA ALA A 11 -15.04 11.02 -19.94
C ALA A 11 -14.06 12.01 -19.31
N GLY A 12 -14.58 12.85 -18.49
CA GLY A 12 -14.01 13.79 -17.55
C GLY A 12 -12.54 14.19 -17.63
N SER A 13 -12.23 15.39 -17.19
CA SER A 13 -10.91 16.05 -17.15
C SER A 13 -9.89 15.41 -16.16
N LYS A 14 -10.01 14.11 -15.84
CA LYS A 14 -9.12 13.44 -14.90
C LYS A 14 -7.85 12.94 -15.59
N ILE A 15 -6.70 13.23 -15.00
CA ILE A 15 -5.41 12.73 -15.49
C ILE A 15 -5.18 11.34 -14.89
N VAL A 16 -5.08 10.34 -15.76
CA VAL A 16 -4.80 8.96 -15.37
C VAL A 16 -3.62 8.45 -16.18
N GLY A 17 -2.58 8.02 -15.48
CA GLY A 17 -1.43 7.34 -16.09
C GLY A 17 -1.50 5.85 -15.85
N VAL A 18 -1.16 5.06 -16.87
CA VAL A 18 -1.00 3.60 -16.73
C VAL A 18 0.47 3.29 -16.53
N VAL A 19 0.80 2.60 -15.45
CA VAL A 19 2.17 2.21 -15.09
C VAL A 19 2.26 0.69 -15.14
N ASN A 20 2.69 0.18 -16.29
CA ASN A 20 2.85 -1.25 -16.52
C ASN A 20 4.29 -1.68 -16.23
N ARG A 21 4.42 -2.67 -15.36
CA ARG A 21 5.70 -3.33 -15.14
C ARG A 21 5.81 -4.58 -16.02
N ASP A 22 6.82 -4.58 -16.85
CA ASP A 22 7.34 -5.74 -17.56
C ASP A 22 8.70 -6.10 -16.94
N PRO A 23 8.91 -7.35 -16.46
CA PRO A 23 10.18 -7.77 -15.84
C PRO A 23 11.42 -7.55 -16.71
N TYR A 24 11.24 -7.51 -18.03
CA TYR A 24 12.34 -7.39 -19.00
C TYR A 24 12.45 -5.97 -19.58
N ALA A 25 11.32 -5.37 -19.97
CA ALA A 25 11.32 -4.06 -20.66
C ALA A 25 11.27 -2.87 -19.70
N THR A 26 10.52 -2.98 -18.58
CA THR A 26 10.32 -1.88 -17.61
C THR A 26 10.45 -2.36 -16.16
N PRO A 27 11.56 -3.05 -15.79
CA PRO A 27 11.65 -3.86 -14.57
C PRO A 27 11.48 -3.05 -13.28
N ARG A 28 11.74 -1.74 -13.29
CA ARG A 28 11.73 -0.90 -12.08
C ARG A 28 10.63 0.16 -12.04
N ILE A 29 9.82 0.29 -13.09
CA ILE A 29 8.94 1.46 -13.24
C ILE A 29 7.98 1.64 -12.05
N ILE A 30 7.27 0.60 -11.60
CA ILE A 30 6.36 0.68 -10.45
C ILE A 30 7.14 0.90 -9.16
N HIS A 31 8.26 0.19 -8.96
CA HIS A 31 9.13 0.37 -7.79
C HIS A 31 9.59 1.82 -7.66
N ASP A 32 10.15 2.37 -8.73
CA ASP A 32 10.72 3.72 -8.70
C ASP A 32 9.62 4.78 -8.57
N THR A 33 8.46 4.56 -9.19
CA THR A 33 7.28 5.43 -9.03
C THR A 33 6.80 5.46 -7.57
N PHE A 34 6.69 4.30 -6.90
CA PHE A 34 6.32 4.25 -5.49
C PHE A 34 7.36 4.91 -4.58
N VAL A 35 8.64 4.62 -4.79
CA VAL A 35 9.73 5.23 -4.01
C VAL A 35 9.72 6.75 -4.20
N HIS A 36 9.53 7.24 -5.42
CA HIS A 36 9.43 8.66 -5.73
C HIS A 36 8.26 9.31 -5.00
N ALA A 37 7.05 8.75 -5.14
CA ALA A 37 5.84 9.25 -4.49
C ALA A 37 5.99 9.34 -2.96
N ILE A 38 6.47 8.28 -2.32
CA ILE A 38 6.70 8.24 -0.87
C ILE A 38 7.77 9.26 -0.45
N SER A 39 8.82 9.43 -1.25
CA SER A 39 9.93 10.33 -0.93
C SER A 39 9.55 11.80 -1.03
N HIS A 40 8.59 12.16 -1.86
CA HIS A 40 8.13 13.54 -2.08
C HIS A 40 6.83 13.89 -1.33
N ALA A 41 6.21 12.93 -0.66
CA ALA A 41 5.06 13.17 0.20
C ALA A 41 5.37 14.22 1.27
N GLN A 42 4.45 15.18 1.46
CA GLN A 42 4.60 16.31 2.37
C GLN A 42 3.70 16.23 3.60
N LYS A 43 2.50 15.64 3.46
CA LYS A 43 1.47 15.64 4.51
C LYS A 43 1.09 14.25 4.95
N GLN A 44 0.67 13.41 4.02
CA GLN A 44 0.05 12.12 4.36
C GLN A 44 0.33 11.05 3.29
N ILE A 45 0.51 9.82 3.76
CA ILE A 45 0.52 8.61 2.93
C ILE A 45 -0.44 7.60 3.56
N LEU A 46 -1.47 7.20 2.81
CA LEU A 46 -2.38 6.13 3.19
C LEU A 46 -2.15 4.92 2.29
N ILE A 47 -1.98 3.75 2.88
CA ILE A 47 -1.69 2.51 2.16
C ILE A 47 -2.67 1.43 2.57
N ILE A 48 -3.26 0.74 1.59
CA ILE A 48 -3.94 -0.56 1.75
C ILE A 48 -3.13 -1.58 0.99
N ASN A 49 -2.58 -2.59 1.67
CA ASN A 49 -1.82 -3.64 1.00
C ASN A 49 -1.86 -4.96 1.78
N PRO A 50 -2.35 -6.07 1.18
CA PRO A 50 -2.52 -7.35 1.90
C PRO A 50 -1.19 -8.04 2.19
N TYR A 51 -0.26 -8.04 1.23
CA TYR A 51 1.03 -8.71 1.35
C TYR A 51 2.14 -7.72 1.70
N PHE A 52 2.04 -7.17 2.91
CA PHE A 52 2.93 -6.12 3.41
C PHE A 52 4.29 -6.67 3.83
N THR A 53 4.95 -7.33 2.88
CA THR A 53 6.30 -7.90 3.03
C THR A 53 7.34 -6.97 2.40
N LEU A 54 7.40 -5.75 2.86
CA LEU A 54 8.08 -4.59 2.29
C LEU A 54 9.48 -4.88 1.75
N CYS A 55 9.73 -4.53 0.50
CA CYS A 55 11.10 -4.49 -0.02
C CYS A 55 11.92 -3.39 0.69
N ARG A 56 13.24 -3.54 0.67
CA ARG A 56 14.17 -2.69 1.44
C ARG A 56 14.02 -1.19 1.13
N HIS A 57 13.86 -0.84 -0.15
CA HIS A 57 13.77 0.56 -0.58
C HIS A 57 12.46 1.22 -0.13
N ILE A 58 11.33 0.56 -0.33
CA ILE A 58 10.01 1.04 0.16
C ILE A 58 10.03 1.21 1.67
N LYS A 59 10.52 0.22 2.42
CA LYS A 59 10.65 0.31 3.88
C LYS A 59 11.50 1.52 4.31
N ARG A 60 12.62 1.77 3.64
CA ARG A 60 13.48 2.92 3.91
C ARG A 60 12.78 4.23 3.58
N ALA A 61 12.08 4.32 2.44
CA ALA A 61 11.34 5.51 2.02
C ALA A 61 10.23 5.86 3.02
N LEU A 62 9.40 4.90 3.43
CA LEU A 62 8.35 5.09 4.43
C LEU A 62 8.91 5.57 5.77
N LYS A 63 10.01 4.97 6.26
CA LYS A 63 10.67 5.43 7.50
C LYS A 63 11.20 6.85 7.38
N LYS A 64 11.74 7.24 6.23
CA LYS A 64 12.19 8.61 5.99
C LYS A 64 11.01 9.57 5.93
N ALA A 65 9.87 9.19 5.33
CA ALA A 65 8.65 9.99 5.30
C ALA A 65 8.15 10.27 6.72
N VAL A 66 8.05 9.24 7.58
CA VAL A 66 7.70 9.41 9.01
C VAL A 66 8.66 10.38 9.71
N LYS A 67 9.97 10.25 9.49
CA LYS A 67 10.97 11.15 10.08
C LYS A 67 10.84 12.62 9.62
N ARG A 68 10.29 12.84 8.43
CA ARG A 68 9.95 14.19 7.92
C ARG A 68 8.67 14.76 8.52
N GLY A 69 7.93 13.99 9.34
CA GLY A 69 6.65 14.38 9.91
C GLY A 69 5.44 14.05 9.03
N VAL A 70 5.62 13.29 7.96
CA VAL A 70 4.50 12.81 7.12
C VAL A 70 3.67 11.80 7.91
N ASP A 71 2.34 11.98 7.93
CA ASP A 71 1.42 11.02 8.54
C ASP A 71 1.31 9.76 7.66
N VAL A 72 2.00 8.71 8.06
CA VAL A 72 2.01 7.43 7.35
C VAL A 72 1.06 6.47 8.05
N GLN A 73 -0.04 6.12 7.37
CA GLN A 73 -1.02 5.15 7.83
C GLN A 73 -1.06 3.95 6.89
N VAL A 74 -1.05 2.75 7.44
CA VAL A 74 -1.06 1.51 6.66
C VAL A 74 -2.13 0.57 7.18
N MET A 75 -3.01 0.15 6.29
CA MET A 75 -4.00 -0.90 6.53
C MET A 75 -3.51 -2.20 5.90
N VAL A 76 -3.39 -3.23 6.70
CA VAL A 76 -3.01 -4.58 6.28
C VAL A 76 -4.10 -5.57 6.63
N SER A 77 -4.22 -6.64 5.88
CA SER A 77 -5.18 -7.70 6.21
C SER A 77 -4.68 -8.56 7.36
N GLN A 78 -5.55 -8.85 8.35
CA GLN A 78 -5.25 -9.79 9.42
C GLN A 78 -5.22 -11.24 8.91
N LYS A 79 -6.07 -11.55 7.94
CA LYS A 79 -6.15 -12.85 7.28
C LYS A 79 -5.38 -12.83 5.96
N SER A 80 -4.93 -13.98 5.51
CA SER A 80 -4.29 -14.17 4.21
C SER A 80 -4.64 -15.57 3.68
N ASP A 81 -4.66 -15.70 2.37
CA ASP A 81 -4.74 -16.96 1.63
C ASP A 81 -3.43 -17.76 1.69
N ILE A 82 -2.32 -17.12 2.05
CA ILE A 82 -1.01 -17.74 2.22
C ILE A 82 -0.68 -17.86 3.71
N PRO A 83 -0.56 -19.07 4.29
CA PRO A 83 -0.46 -19.28 5.74
C PRO A 83 0.72 -18.57 6.43
N ILE A 84 1.83 -18.37 5.73
CA ILE A 84 3.03 -17.74 6.29
C ILE A 84 2.96 -16.21 6.29
N THR A 85 2.21 -15.62 5.35
CA THR A 85 2.15 -14.17 5.09
C THR A 85 1.78 -13.36 6.34
N PRO A 86 0.77 -13.72 7.16
CA PRO A 86 0.42 -12.94 8.34
C PRO A 86 1.61 -12.68 9.27
N ARG A 87 2.52 -13.64 9.41
CA ARG A 87 3.71 -13.51 10.26
C ARG A 87 4.66 -12.45 9.76
N VAL A 88 4.94 -12.46 8.46
CA VAL A 88 5.82 -11.50 7.82
C VAL A 88 5.21 -10.10 7.82
N VAL A 89 3.90 -10.01 7.57
CA VAL A 89 3.12 -8.75 7.67
C VAL A 89 3.22 -8.18 9.09
N GLU A 90 2.95 -8.97 10.12
CA GLU A 90 3.05 -8.59 11.53
C GLU A 90 4.44 -8.05 11.89
N TYR A 91 5.50 -8.70 11.42
CA TYR A 91 6.88 -8.26 11.65
C TYR A 91 7.18 -6.91 11.00
N ASN A 92 6.84 -6.74 9.72
CA ASN A 92 7.04 -5.46 9.02
C ASN A 92 6.18 -4.34 9.61
N ALA A 93 4.93 -4.64 9.94
CA ALA A 93 4.00 -3.74 10.62
C ALA A 93 4.59 -3.21 11.95
N HIS A 94 5.06 -4.11 12.82
CA HIS A 94 5.72 -3.75 14.07
C HIS A 94 6.96 -2.86 13.85
N ARG A 95 7.81 -3.21 12.88
CA ARG A 95 9.01 -2.39 12.60
C ARG A 95 8.69 -1.00 12.05
N LEU A 96 7.59 -0.85 11.32
CA LEU A 96 7.17 0.44 10.81
C LEU A 96 6.45 1.25 11.89
N MET A 97 5.61 0.60 12.74
CA MET A 97 5.02 1.21 13.94
C MET A 97 6.11 1.79 14.87
N LYS A 98 7.18 1.03 15.13
CA LYS A 98 8.33 1.54 15.92
C LYS A 98 9.03 2.74 15.29
N ALA A 99 8.90 2.95 14.00
CA ALA A 99 9.43 4.13 13.31
C ALA A 99 8.46 5.33 13.38
N GLY A 100 7.24 5.15 13.93
CA GLY A 100 6.24 6.18 14.13
C GLY A 100 5.05 6.15 13.15
N ALA A 101 4.94 5.14 12.28
CA ALA A 101 3.77 4.99 11.42
C ALA A 101 2.56 4.39 12.17
N ASN A 102 1.37 4.75 11.74
CA ASN A 102 0.12 4.20 12.23
C ASN A 102 -0.25 2.94 11.43
N ILE A 103 -0.37 1.80 12.09
CA ILE A 103 -0.67 0.52 11.44
C ILE A 103 -2.02 0.00 11.91
N TYR A 104 -2.85 -0.42 10.97
CA TYR A 104 -4.19 -0.93 11.20
C TYR A 104 -4.34 -2.32 10.61
N PHE A 105 -4.89 -3.26 11.38
CA PHE A 105 -5.19 -4.62 10.94
C PHE A 105 -6.68 -4.74 10.61
N PHE A 106 -7.00 -4.93 9.34
CA PHE A 106 -8.37 -5.14 8.89
C PHE A 106 -8.86 -6.53 9.31
N THR A 107 -10.01 -6.59 9.99
CA THR A 107 -10.59 -7.81 10.57
C THR A 107 -11.78 -8.38 9.79
N GLY A 108 -12.34 -7.61 8.86
CA GLY A 108 -13.54 -7.93 8.09
C GLY A 108 -13.36 -9.01 7.00
N GLY A 109 -12.27 -9.75 7.02
CA GLY A 109 -11.95 -10.78 6.02
C GLY A 109 -10.57 -10.57 5.40
N PHE A 110 -10.37 -11.05 4.16
CA PHE A 110 -9.13 -10.82 3.40
C PHE A 110 -9.28 -9.60 2.50
N HIS A 111 -8.72 -8.47 2.91
CA HIS A 111 -8.75 -7.23 2.15
C HIS A 111 -7.65 -7.24 1.08
N HIS A 112 -8.00 -7.56 -0.17
CA HIS A 112 -7.02 -7.80 -1.24
C HIS A 112 -6.66 -6.55 -2.08
N SER A 113 -7.12 -5.36 -1.71
CA SER A 113 -6.80 -4.11 -2.44
C SER A 113 -5.33 -3.71 -2.30
N LYS A 114 -4.77 -3.12 -3.35
CA LYS A 114 -3.45 -2.50 -3.36
C LYS A 114 -3.63 -1.06 -3.80
N ILE A 115 -3.68 -0.19 -2.80
CA ILE A 115 -3.96 1.24 -2.98
C ILE A 115 -2.93 2.03 -2.17
N MET A 116 -2.41 3.09 -2.77
CA MET A 116 -1.63 4.10 -2.06
C MET A 116 -2.16 5.48 -2.44
N MET A 117 -2.44 6.29 -1.45
CA MET A 117 -2.88 7.68 -1.61
C MET A 117 -1.85 8.61 -0.98
N VAL A 118 -1.53 9.72 -1.66
CA VAL A 118 -0.50 10.64 -1.24
C VAL A 118 -1.04 12.07 -1.26
N ASP A 119 -0.94 12.75 -0.12
CA ASP A 119 -1.21 14.17 0.09
C ASP A 119 -2.63 14.62 -0.34
N SER A 120 -3.60 13.72 -0.44
CA SER A 120 -4.94 13.96 -1.02
C SER A 120 -4.89 14.48 -2.47
N LEU A 121 -3.80 14.26 -3.18
CA LEU A 121 -3.57 14.78 -4.54
C LEU A 121 -3.67 13.71 -5.61
N TYR A 122 -3.11 12.55 -5.33
CA TYR A 122 -3.06 11.45 -6.28
C TYR A 122 -3.09 10.10 -5.57
N SER A 123 -3.52 9.09 -6.31
CA SER A 123 -3.64 7.73 -5.83
C SER A 123 -3.08 6.73 -6.84
N PHE A 124 -2.58 5.62 -6.31
CA PHE A 124 -2.17 4.45 -7.08
C PHE A 124 -3.15 3.33 -6.76
N VAL A 125 -3.72 2.72 -7.78
CA VAL A 125 -4.65 1.58 -7.67
C VAL A 125 -4.24 0.53 -8.69
N GLY A 126 -4.03 -0.71 -8.26
CA GLY A 126 -3.64 -1.75 -9.21
C GLY A 126 -3.35 -3.10 -8.60
N SER A 127 -2.52 -3.87 -9.30
CA SER A 127 -2.17 -5.24 -8.92
C SER A 127 -0.93 -5.33 -8.02
N ALA A 128 -0.05 -4.32 -8.03
CA ALA A 128 1.27 -4.41 -7.40
C ALA A 128 1.23 -4.35 -5.87
N ASN A 129 1.75 -5.37 -5.24
CA ASN A 129 2.07 -5.36 -3.82
C ASN A 129 3.40 -4.64 -3.55
N LEU A 130 3.58 -4.14 -2.32
CA LEU A 130 4.82 -3.46 -1.90
C LEU A 130 5.94 -4.44 -1.53
N ASN A 131 5.89 -5.66 -2.06
CA ASN A 131 6.87 -6.71 -1.80
C ASN A 131 7.88 -6.84 -2.95
N SER A 132 8.99 -7.54 -2.68
CA SER A 132 10.03 -7.73 -3.68
C SER A 132 9.56 -8.55 -4.88
N ARG A 133 8.61 -9.47 -4.70
CA ARG A 133 8.10 -10.30 -5.79
C ARG A 133 7.37 -9.45 -6.82
N SER A 134 6.32 -8.71 -6.41
CA SER A 134 5.58 -7.82 -7.31
C SER A 134 6.46 -6.73 -7.94
N LEU A 135 7.40 -6.17 -7.16
CA LEU A 135 8.21 -5.04 -7.61
C LEU A 135 9.46 -5.44 -8.41
N SER A 136 9.81 -6.75 -8.46
CA SER A 136 11.04 -7.20 -9.13
C SER A 136 10.87 -8.37 -10.10
N PHE A 137 9.77 -9.14 -10.02
CA PHE A 137 9.63 -10.37 -10.80
C PHE A 137 8.30 -10.50 -11.55
N ASP A 138 7.16 -10.09 -10.96
CA ASP A 138 5.84 -10.28 -11.57
C ASP A 138 5.52 -9.19 -12.61
N TYR A 139 4.68 -9.52 -13.60
CA TYR A 139 4.00 -8.51 -14.42
C TYR A 139 2.94 -7.81 -13.57
N GLU A 140 2.95 -6.50 -13.57
CA GLU A 140 2.05 -5.71 -12.74
C GLU A 140 1.53 -4.49 -13.52
N CYS A 141 0.31 -4.08 -13.19
CA CYS A 141 -0.31 -2.89 -13.77
C CYS A 141 -0.92 -2.03 -12.66
N ASN A 142 -0.53 -0.76 -12.63
CA ASN A 142 -1.10 0.22 -11.71
C ASN A 142 -1.59 1.44 -12.49
N LEU A 143 -2.71 1.99 -12.03
CA LEU A 143 -3.18 3.31 -12.43
C LEU A 143 -2.62 4.34 -11.44
N LEU A 144 -2.04 5.41 -11.97
CA LEU A 144 -1.75 6.64 -11.25
C LEU A 144 -2.85 7.65 -11.59
N VAL A 145 -3.70 7.95 -10.62
CA VAL A 145 -4.81 8.90 -10.78
C VAL A 145 -4.42 10.21 -10.11
N ALA A 146 -4.19 11.26 -10.91
CA ALA A 146 -3.89 12.61 -10.44
C ALA A 146 -5.20 13.43 -10.39
N ASP A 147 -6.05 13.10 -9.42
CA ASP A 147 -7.34 13.75 -9.20
C ASP A 147 -7.67 13.79 -7.71
N ARG A 148 -7.86 15.01 -7.17
CA ARG A 148 -8.18 15.20 -5.76
C ARG A 148 -9.48 14.54 -5.35
N TYR A 149 -10.52 14.69 -6.14
CA TYR A 149 -11.84 14.18 -5.81
C TYR A 149 -11.82 12.65 -5.69
N THR A 150 -11.25 11.96 -6.67
CA THR A 150 -11.10 10.50 -6.63
C THR A 150 -10.23 10.05 -5.46
N THR A 151 -9.13 10.78 -5.19
CA THR A 151 -8.25 10.45 -4.06
C THR A 151 -8.96 10.65 -2.73
N GLN A 152 -9.79 11.70 -2.58
CA GLN A 152 -10.58 11.92 -1.37
C GLN A 152 -11.64 10.84 -1.16
N GLN A 153 -12.34 10.40 -2.20
CA GLN A 153 -13.28 9.27 -2.10
C GLN A 153 -12.58 7.98 -1.60
N LEU A 154 -11.38 7.68 -2.10
CA LEU A 154 -10.60 6.55 -1.61
C LEU A 154 -10.15 6.73 -0.15
N GLN A 155 -9.85 7.97 0.26
CA GLN A 155 -9.52 8.29 1.65
C GLN A 155 -10.72 8.10 2.57
N GLU A 156 -11.91 8.49 2.15
CA GLU A 156 -13.16 8.27 2.91
C GLU A 156 -13.40 6.78 3.15
N ILE A 157 -13.21 5.95 2.12
CA ILE A 157 -13.28 4.48 2.23
C ILE A 157 -12.22 3.97 3.22
N PHE A 158 -10.98 4.45 3.11
CA PHE A 158 -9.91 4.07 4.04
C PHE A 158 -10.27 4.43 5.48
N VAL A 159 -10.75 5.65 5.73
CA VAL A 159 -11.13 6.14 7.05
C VAL A 159 -12.30 5.31 7.61
N HIS A 160 -13.33 5.08 6.79
CA HIS A 160 -14.46 4.25 7.18
C HIS A 160 -14.03 2.84 7.61
N ASP A 161 -13.24 2.17 6.80
CA ASP A 161 -12.76 0.80 7.11
C ASP A 161 -11.80 0.79 8.31
N ARG A 162 -10.95 1.82 8.44
CA ARG A 162 -10.07 2.00 9.60
C ARG A 162 -10.86 2.08 10.90
N ASP A 163 -11.91 2.88 10.91
CA ASP A 163 -12.65 3.21 12.14
C ASP A 163 -13.71 2.15 12.49
N THR A 164 -14.20 1.38 11.51
CA THR A 164 -15.27 0.39 11.73
C THR A 164 -14.81 -1.07 11.69
N ARG A 165 -13.70 -1.37 11.00
CA ARG A 165 -13.29 -2.75 10.68
C ARG A 165 -11.84 -3.07 11.02
N CYS A 166 -11.12 -2.15 11.65
CA CYS A 166 -9.72 -2.36 11.99
C CYS A 166 -9.46 -2.24 13.49
N PHE A 167 -8.40 -2.89 13.94
CA PHE A 167 -7.76 -2.50 15.19
C PHE A 167 -6.38 -1.89 14.90
N LYS A 168 -5.99 -0.90 15.71
CA LYS A 168 -4.68 -0.26 15.61
C LYS A 168 -3.62 -1.11 16.31
N LEU A 169 -2.49 -1.32 15.66
CA LEU A 169 -1.31 -1.92 16.29
C LEU A 169 -0.66 -0.89 17.21
N THR A 170 -0.65 -1.18 18.50
CA THR A 170 0.04 -0.37 19.51
C THR A 170 1.14 -1.19 20.19
N PRO A 171 2.07 -0.55 20.93
CA PRO A 171 3.05 -1.27 21.74
C PRO A 171 2.42 -2.26 22.73
N GLU A 172 1.24 -1.93 23.29
CA GLU A 172 0.49 -2.75 24.22
C GLU A 172 -0.06 -4.00 23.52
N VAL A 173 -0.73 -3.82 22.35
CA VAL A 173 -1.21 -4.92 21.50
C VAL A 173 -0.04 -5.84 21.14
N TRP A 174 1.09 -5.27 20.73
CA TRP A 174 2.29 -6.06 20.42
C TRP A 174 2.84 -6.82 21.63
N LYS A 175 2.81 -6.26 22.82
CA LYS A 175 3.27 -6.94 24.05
C LYS A 175 2.42 -8.18 24.37
N HIS A 176 1.11 -8.12 24.11
CA HIS A 176 0.19 -9.24 24.35
C HIS A 176 0.31 -10.39 23.32
N TRP A 177 0.97 -10.16 22.18
CA TRP A 177 1.28 -11.24 21.25
C TRP A 177 2.29 -12.19 21.88
N GLY A 178 1.89 -13.46 22.07
CA GLY A 178 2.69 -14.48 22.76
C GLY A 178 4.11 -14.63 22.21
N ARG A 179 5.05 -15.05 23.05
CA ARG A 179 6.47 -15.24 22.70
C ARG A 179 6.65 -16.09 21.44
N TRP A 180 5.91 -17.16 21.30
CA TRP A 180 5.91 -18.02 20.12
C TRP A 180 5.53 -17.31 18.83
N LYS A 181 4.56 -16.40 18.89
CA LYS A 181 4.18 -15.56 17.75
C LYS A 181 5.33 -14.63 17.35
N LYS A 182 5.99 -14.01 18.31
CA LYS A 182 7.12 -13.09 18.09
C LYS A 182 8.36 -13.81 17.54
N THR A 183 8.70 -14.98 18.06
CA THR A 183 9.87 -15.77 17.61
C THR A 183 9.70 -16.21 16.16
N LYS A 184 8.50 -16.67 15.75
CA LYS A 184 8.23 -17.05 14.37
C LYS A 184 8.25 -15.88 13.40
N CYS A 185 8.05 -14.63 13.84
CA CYS A 185 8.20 -13.44 13.02
C CYS A 185 9.67 -13.05 12.77
N TRP A 186 10.61 -13.56 13.57
CA TRP A 186 12.05 -13.23 13.46
C TRP A 186 12.80 -14.04 12.40
N ILE A 187 12.26 -15.19 12.01
CA ILE A 187 12.90 -16.14 11.09
C ILE A 187 12.72 -15.73 9.61
N PHE A 188 11.93 -14.69 9.32
CA PHE A 188 11.61 -14.15 7.98
C PHE A 188 11.84 -12.64 7.91
#